data_aa23c38ae7b122c6570ce2536dbf208b
#
_entry.id   aa23c38ae7b122c6570ce2536dbf208b
#
_cell.length_a   1.000
_cell.length_b   1.000
_cell.length_c   1.000
_cell.angle_alpha   90.00
_cell.angle_beta   90.00
_cell.angle_gamma   90.00
#
_symmetry.space_group_name_H-M   'P 1'
#
loop_
_entity.id
_entity.type
_entity.pdbx_description
1 polymer ?
#
loop_
_entity_poly.entity_id
_entity_poly.type
_entity_poly.pdbx_seq_one_letter_code
_entity_poly.pdbx_strand_id
1 'polypeptide(L)'
;MVDRRSAGGWQQRFNRFVVWLFHVRRGRLSFRKTPSLVLHTVGRRSGKPRQTPLLYIPVGDGRLALVASNGGDDHTPAWCLNLMATPDVEAEVGRERRSFTAKVASATERADLWPRVTASYSGYAKYQTLTDREIPVVLLTPR
;
A
#
# COMPACT_ATOMS: atom_id res chain seq x y z
N MET A 1 19.40 -7.44 -20.56
CA MET A 1 19.45 -6.43 -19.49
C MET A 1 18.16 -5.62 -19.55
N VAL A 2 17.24 -5.85 -18.61
CA VAL A 2 15.96 -5.11 -18.60
C VAL A 2 16.23 -3.70 -18.11
N ASP A 3 15.94 -2.71 -18.95
CA ASP A 3 16.12 -1.30 -18.59
C ASP A 3 15.17 -0.93 -17.43
N ARG A 4 15.72 -0.72 -16.25
CA ARG A 4 14.98 -0.32 -15.04
C ARG A 4 14.23 0.99 -15.19
N ARG A 5 14.56 1.79 -16.22
CA ARG A 5 13.90 3.08 -16.50
C ARG A 5 12.53 2.89 -17.15
N SER A 6 12.36 1.85 -17.96
CA SER A 6 11.09 1.59 -18.64
C SER A 6 10.02 1.02 -17.70
N ALA A 7 10.42 0.21 -16.71
CA ALA A 7 9.51 -0.36 -15.74
C ALA A 7 8.86 0.71 -14.85
N GLY A 8 9.62 1.74 -14.45
CA GLY A 8 9.10 2.82 -13.62
C GLY A 8 8.05 3.69 -14.32
N GLY A 9 8.24 3.95 -15.62
CA GLY A 9 7.29 4.74 -16.40
C GLY A 9 5.97 4.03 -16.61
N TRP A 10 6.00 2.72 -16.88
CA TRP A 10 4.80 1.92 -17.05
C TRP A 10 4.00 1.81 -15.75
N GLN A 11 4.70 1.56 -14.64
CA GLN A 11 4.08 1.48 -13.31
C GLN A 11 3.37 2.79 -12.94
N GLN A 12 3.99 3.93 -13.22
CA GLN A 12 3.38 5.23 -12.96
C GLN A 12 2.14 5.47 -13.83
N ARG A 13 2.17 5.08 -15.09
CA ARG A 13 1.01 5.19 -16.00
C ARG A 13 -0.13 4.29 -15.52
N PHE A 14 0.18 3.06 -15.13
CA PHE A 14 -0.81 2.13 -14.59
C PHE A 14 -1.41 2.69 -13.29
N ASN A 15 -0.59 3.21 -12.39
CA ASN A 15 -1.06 3.83 -11.15
C ASN A 15 -1.99 5.02 -11.43
N ARG A 16 -1.65 5.87 -12.39
CA ARG A 16 -2.52 7.00 -12.80
C ARG A 16 -3.87 6.54 -13.31
N PHE A 17 -3.88 5.48 -14.10
CA PHE A 17 -5.13 4.89 -14.60
C PHE A 17 -6.00 4.37 -13.46
N VAL A 18 -5.41 3.63 -12.52
CA VAL A 18 -6.15 3.08 -11.38
C VAL A 18 -6.63 4.20 -10.45
N VAL A 19 -5.83 5.24 -10.22
CA VAL A 19 -6.24 6.42 -9.44
C VAL A 19 -7.43 7.12 -10.13
N TRP A 20 -7.35 7.32 -11.44
CA TRP A 20 -8.46 7.89 -12.21
C TRP A 20 -9.72 7.04 -12.05
N LEU A 21 -9.60 5.72 -12.18
CA LEU A 21 -10.72 4.80 -12.01
C LEU A 21 -11.30 4.88 -10.60
N PHE A 22 -10.45 5.00 -9.59
CA PHE A 22 -10.87 5.20 -8.20
C PHE A 22 -11.73 6.46 -8.05
N HIS A 23 -11.30 7.58 -8.63
CA HIS A 23 -12.05 8.83 -8.57
C HIS A 23 -13.39 8.73 -9.34
N VAL A 24 -13.39 8.12 -10.53
CA VAL A 24 -14.61 7.90 -11.31
C VAL A 24 -15.61 7.05 -10.52
N ARG A 25 -15.15 6.07 -9.80
CA ARG A 25 -15.98 5.21 -8.95
C ARG A 25 -16.26 5.80 -7.57
N ARG A 26 -15.91 7.05 -7.36
CA ARG A 26 -16.16 7.79 -6.11
C ARG A 26 -15.57 7.09 -4.88
N GLY A 27 -14.38 6.54 -5.02
CA GLY A 27 -13.68 5.85 -3.94
C GLY A 27 -14.21 4.45 -3.61
N ARG A 28 -15.05 3.87 -4.47
CA ARG A 28 -15.64 2.53 -4.27
C ARG A 28 -14.96 1.44 -5.09
N LEU A 29 -13.68 1.60 -5.35
CA LEU A 29 -12.91 0.58 -6.06
C LEU A 29 -12.48 -0.52 -5.09
N SER A 30 -12.78 -1.76 -5.43
CA SER A 30 -12.39 -2.92 -4.65
C SER A 30 -11.87 -4.02 -5.56
N PHE A 31 -11.05 -4.91 -5.02
CA PHE A 31 -10.57 -6.10 -5.69
C PHE A 31 -10.90 -7.32 -4.85
N ARG A 32 -11.67 -8.25 -5.41
CA ARG A 32 -12.14 -9.46 -4.70
C ARG A 32 -12.73 -9.14 -3.31
N LYS A 33 -13.60 -8.14 -3.25
CA LYS A 33 -14.26 -7.63 -2.03
C LYS A 33 -13.32 -6.92 -1.05
N THR A 34 -12.04 -6.75 -1.38
CA THR A 34 -11.12 -5.96 -0.56
C THR A 34 -11.11 -4.53 -1.07
N PRO A 35 -11.43 -3.54 -0.22
CA PRO A 35 -11.48 -2.15 -0.66
C PRO A 35 -10.08 -1.59 -0.94
N SER A 36 -10.04 -0.56 -1.79
CA SER A 36 -8.81 0.14 -2.11
C SER A 36 -8.84 1.60 -1.64
N LEU A 37 -7.66 2.16 -1.47
CA LEU A 37 -7.43 3.56 -1.18
C LEU A 37 -6.37 4.12 -2.11
N VAL A 38 -6.21 5.43 -2.14
CA VAL A 38 -5.08 6.09 -2.80
C VAL A 38 -4.18 6.67 -1.73
N LEU A 39 -2.98 6.12 -1.61
CA LEU A 39 -1.96 6.57 -0.67
C LEU A 39 -1.16 7.71 -1.28
N HIS A 40 -1.02 8.81 -0.53
CA HIS A 40 -0.21 9.96 -0.89
C HIS A 40 1.08 9.95 -0.06
N THR A 41 2.21 9.82 -0.74
CA THR A 41 3.54 9.84 -0.12
C THR A 41 4.40 10.92 -0.76
N VAL A 42 5.54 11.18 -0.14
CA VAL A 42 6.58 12.05 -0.70
C VAL A 42 7.74 11.18 -1.13
N GLY A 43 8.17 11.33 -2.37
CA GLY A 43 9.33 10.59 -2.89
C GLY A 43 10.56 10.85 -2.03
N ARG A 44 11.14 9.80 -1.44
CA ARG A 44 12.28 9.91 -0.52
C ARG A 44 13.55 10.49 -1.13
N ARG A 45 13.64 10.45 -2.45
CA ARG A 45 14.80 10.99 -3.19
C ARG A 45 14.48 12.30 -3.91
N SER A 46 13.29 12.39 -4.51
CA SER A 46 12.90 13.52 -5.36
C SER A 46 12.18 14.62 -4.59
N GLY A 47 11.58 14.30 -3.42
CA GLY A 47 10.69 15.21 -2.70
C GLY A 47 9.36 15.47 -3.40
N LYS A 48 9.08 14.79 -4.51
CA LYS A 48 7.87 14.98 -5.30
C LYS A 48 6.70 14.18 -4.72
N PRO A 49 5.45 14.72 -4.83
CA PRO A 49 4.26 13.96 -4.44
C PRO A 49 4.12 12.68 -5.27
N ARG A 50 3.72 11.60 -4.61
CA ARG A 50 3.44 10.31 -5.24
C ARG A 50 2.08 9.80 -4.80
N GLN A 51 1.37 9.18 -5.73
CA GLN A 51 0.07 8.55 -5.48
C GLN A 51 0.17 7.08 -5.83
N THR A 52 -0.33 6.22 -4.94
CA THR A 52 -0.31 4.77 -5.16
C THR A 52 -1.64 4.17 -4.75
N PRO A 53 -2.36 3.49 -5.66
CA PRO A 53 -3.57 2.75 -5.30
C PRO A 53 -3.17 1.46 -4.58
N LEU A 54 -3.79 1.19 -3.45
CA LEU A 54 -3.49 0.02 -2.61
C LEU A 54 -4.76 -0.55 -2.03
N LEU A 55 -4.80 -1.86 -1.86
CA LEU A 55 -5.81 -2.50 -1.03
C LEU A 55 -5.51 -2.20 0.43
N TYR A 56 -6.55 -2.11 1.25
CA TYR A 56 -6.38 -1.91 2.69
C TYR A 56 -7.30 -2.83 3.49
N ILE A 57 -6.91 -3.09 4.73
CA ILE A 57 -7.66 -3.91 5.66
C ILE A 57 -7.94 -3.06 6.91
N PRO A 58 -9.21 -2.79 7.26
CA PRO A 58 -9.53 -2.14 8.52
C PRO A 58 -9.12 -3.04 9.69
N VAL A 59 -8.44 -2.46 10.70
CA VAL A 59 -7.93 -3.22 11.84
C VAL A 59 -8.39 -2.65 13.20
N GLY A 60 -9.45 -1.85 13.19
CA GLY A 60 -10.05 -1.26 14.40
C GLY A 60 -9.51 0.13 14.72
N ASP A 61 -10.31 0.90 15.46
CA ASP A 61 -9.99 2.26 15.91
C ASP A 61 -9.62 3.23 14.76
N GLY A 62 -10.23 3.04 13.58
CA GLY A 62 -9.94 3.84 12.40
C GLY A 62 -8.59 3.53 11.77
N ARG A 63 -7.83 2.56 12.29
CA ARG A 63 -6.54 2.16 11.74
C ARG A 63 -6.72 1.27 10.52
N LEU A 64 -5.81 1.39 9.58
CA LEU A 64 -5.80 0.63 8.33
C LEU A 64 -4.47 -0.11 8.20
N ALA A 65 -4.52 -1.34 7.70
CA ALA A 65 -3.32 -2.10 7.37
C ALA A 65 -3.10 -2.11 5.86
N LEU A 66 -1.86 -1.90 5.45
CA LEU A 66 -1.38 -2.04 4.08
C LEU A 66 -0.34 -3.16 4.05
N VAL A 67 -0.25 -3.85 2.92
CA VAL A 67 0.71 -4.95 2.75
C VAL A 67 1.69 -4.60 1.65
N ALA A 68 2.98 -4.50 2.00
CA ALA A 68 4.04 -4.12 1.07
C ALA A 68 4.55 -5.34 0.29
N SER A 69 3.62 -6.05 -0.35
CA SER A 69 3.90 -7.31 -1.05
C SER A 69 4.63 -7.14 -2.37
N ASN A 70 4.37 -6.05 -3.08
CA ASN A 70 4.89 -5.82 -4.44
C ASN A 70 4.73 -7.06 -5.34
N GLY A 71 3.57 -7.76 -5.20
CA GLY A 71 3.27 -8.98 -5.96
C GLY A 71 4.18 -10.15 -5.64
N GLY A 72 4.88 -10.16 -4.51
CA GLY A 72 5.85 -11.19 -4.12
C GLY A 72 7.26 -10.95 -4.66
N ASP A 73 7.53 -9.76 -5.19
CA ASP A 73 8.87 -9.36 -5.62
C ASP A 73 9.83 -9.29 -4.43
N ASP A 74 11.12 -9.52 -4.67
CA ASP A 74 12.16 -9.46 -3.63
C ASP A 74 12.44 -8.04 -3.12
N HIS A 75 11.91 -7.02 -3.81
CA HIS A 75 12.12 -5.63 -3.46
C HIS A 75 10.91 -5.06 -2.73
N THR A 76 11.19 -4.30 -1.66
CA THR A 76 10.17 -3.52 -0.99
C THR A 76 9.67 -2.41 -1.93
N PRO A 77 8.34 -2.22 -2.07
CA PRO A 77 7.82 -1.20 -2.97
C PRO A 77 8.21 0.21 -2.55
N ALA A 78 8.37 1.09 -3.53
CA ALA A 78 8.80 2.47 -3.31
C ALA A 78 7.90 3.22 -2.32
N TRP A 79 6.58 3.02 -2.36
CA TRP A 79 5.67 3.70 -1.45
C TRP A 79 5.96 3.37 0.01
N CYS A 80 6.35 2.13 0.30
CA CYS A 80 6.71 1.70 1.66
C CYS A 80 7.99 2.39 2.13
N LEU A 81 9.01 2.43 1.27
CA LEU A 81 10.26 3.12 1.57
C LEU A 81 10.03 4.63 1.76
N ASN A 82 9.14 5.22 0.98
CA ASN A 82 8.80 6.64 1.09
C ASN A 82 8.15 6.96 2.44
N LEU A 83 7.16 6.16 2.88
CA LEU A 83 6.51 6.39 4.17
C LEU A 83 7.41 6.08 5.36
N MET A 84 8.38 5.18 5.21
CA MET A 84 9.39 4.96 6.24
C MET A 84 10.27 6.19 6.44
N ALA A 85 10.58 6.90 5.36
CA ALA A 85 11.35 8.15 5.41
C ALA A 85 10.52 9.33 5.89
N THR A 86 9.23 9.39 5.49
CA THR A 86 8.30 10.47 5.86
C THR A 86 6.99 9.83 6.33
N PRO A 87 6.86 9.53 7.64
CA PRO A 87 5.72 8.76 8.17
C PRO A 87 4.38 9.48 8.15
N ASP A 88 4.36 10.79 8.13
CA ASP A 88 3.13 11.56 8.03
C ASP A 88 2.65 11.51 6.58
N VAL A 89 1.54 10.81 6.36
CA VAL A 89 0.98 10.56 5.04
C VAL A 89 -0.50 10.91 5.01
N GLU A 90 -1.04 10.99 3.82
CA GLU A 90 -2.49 11.12 3.62
C GLU A 90 -2.97 9.97 2.75
N ALA A 91 -4.23 9.62 2.87
CA ALA A 91 -4.86 8.63 2.03
C ALA A 91 -6.29 9.05 1.69
N GLU A 92 -6.67 8.79 0.46
CA GLU A 92 -8.06 8.93 0.03
C GLU A 92 -8.78 7.62 0.29
N VAL A 93 -9.69 7.63 1.26
CA VAL A 93 -10.50 6.48 1.65
C VAL A 93 -11.97 6.82 1.36
N GLY A 94 -12.54 6.12 0.39
CA GLY A 94 -13.84 6.53 -0.12
C GLY A 94 -13.72 7.91 -0.78
N ARG A 95 -14.54 8.86 -0.33
CA ARG A 95 -14.51 10.25 -0.82
C ARG A 95 -13.72 11.19 0.06
N GLU A 96 -13.16 10.68 1.16
CA GLU A 96 -12.47 11.51 2.15
C GLU A 96 -10.98 11.38 2.03
N ARG A 97 -10.29 12.51 2.06
CA ARG A 97 -8.84 12.57 2.23
C ARG A 97 -8.54 12.71 3.71
N ARG A 98 -7.84 11.74 4.27
CA ARG A 98 -7.55 11.65 5.70
C ARG A 98 -6.05 11.64 5.95
N SER A 99 -5.66 12.17 7.11
CA SER A 99 -4.26 12.18 7.56
C SER A 99 -3.98 10.99 8.47
N PHE A 100 -2.82 10.37 8.28
CA PHE A 100 -2.37 9.22 9.05
C PHE A 100 -0.91 9.34 9.42
N THR A 101 -0.52 8.67 10.50
CA THR A 101 0.87 8.35 10.78
C THR A 101 1.11 6.90 10.39
N ALA A 102 2.09 6.65 9.54
CA ALA A 102 2.44 5.32 9.06
C ALA A 102 3.54 4.69 9.92
N LYS A 103 3.40 3.40 10.18
CA LYS A 103 4.39 2.63 10.93
C LYS A 103 4.46 1.21 10.36
N VAL A 104 5.66 0.71 10.13
CA VAL A 104 5.85 -0.71 9.83
C VAL A 104 5.56 -1.50 11.10
N ALA A 105 4.67 -2.48 11.01
CA ALA A 105 4.30 -3.31 12.14
C ALA A 105 5.51 -4.06 12.68
N SER A 106 5.64 -4.14 14.01
CA SER A 106 6.64 -4.99 14.66
C SER A 106 6.38 -6.46 14.34
N ALA A 107 7.34 -7.34 14.61
CA ALA A 107 7.17 -8.77 14.41
C ALA A 107 5.94 -9.31 15.14
N THR A 108 5.69 -8.89 16.36
CA THR A 108 4.52 -9.29 17.16
C THR A 108 3.22 -8.75 16.54
N GLU A 109 3.18 -7.48 16.20
CA GLU A 109 2.01 -6.85 15.57
C GLU A 109 1.70 -7.55 14.23
N ARG A 110 2.72 -7.81 13.43
CA ARG A 110 2.56 -8.50 12.15
C ARG A 110 1.99 -9.91 12.33
N ALA A 111 2.52 -10.67 13.28
CA ALA A 111 2.04 -12.02 13.56
C ALA A 111 0.55 -12.02 13.95
N ASP A 112 0.12 -11.02 14.74
CA ASP A 112 -1.28 -10.87 15.12
C ASP A 112 -2.17 -10.46 13.94
N LEU A 113 -1.66 -9.65 13.02
CA LEU A 113 -2.43 -9.13 11.89
C LEU A 113 -2.45 -10.08 10.69
N TRP A 114 -1.44 -10.92 10.53
CA TRP A 114 -1.26 -11.74 9.33
C TRP A 114 -2.45 -12.64 9.01
N PRO A 115 -3.09 -13.33 9.97
CA PRO A 115 -4.31 -14.11 9.68
C PRO A 115 -5.44 -13.27 9.09
N ARG A 116 -5.63 -12.05 9.60
CA ARG A 116 -6.64 -11.11 9.08
C ARG A 116 -6.28 -10.64 7.66
N VAL A 117 -5.00 -10.37 7.43
CA VAL A 117 -4.48 -9.95 6.12
C VAL A 117 -4.75 -11.04 5.07
N THR A 118 -4.38 -12.27 5.36
CA THR A 118 -4.55 -13.39 4.43
C THR A 118 -6.01 -13.79 4.25
N ALA A 119 -6.85 -13.59 5.27
CA ALA A 119 -8.29 -13.80 5.15
C ALA A 119 -8.95 -12.76 4.24
N SER A 120 -8.47 -11.51 4.26
CA SER A 120 -8.99 -10.43 3.41
C SER A 120 -8.61 -10.62 1.94
N TYR A 121 -7.39 -11.07 1.68
CA TYR A 121 -6.90 -11.33 0.34
C TYR A 121 -5.88 -12.48 0.38
N SER A 122 -6.29 -13.65 -0.07
CA SER A 122 -5.47 -14.87 -0.01
C SER A 122 -4.18 -14.78 -0.84
N GLY A 123 -4.14 -13.89 -1.84
CA GLY A 123 -2.95 -13.66 -2.66
C GLY A 123 -1.73 -13.25 -1.85
N TYR A 124 -1.90 -12.59 -0.71
CA TYR A 124 -0.78 -12.20 0.14
C TYR A 124 -0.01 -13.39 0.69
N ALA A 125 -0.69 -14.46 1.07
CA ALA A 125 -0.03 -15.69 1.51
C ALA A 125 0.79 -16.29 0.38
N LYS A 126 0.24 -16.28 -0.84
CA LYS A 126 0.96 -16.76 -2.05
C LYS A 126 2.18 -15.88 -2.32
N TYR A 127 2.05 -14.56 -2.25
CA TYR A 127 3.15 -13.64 -2.48
C TYR A 127 4.30 -13.86 -1.50
N GLN A 128 4.01 -14.18 -0.24
CA GLN A 128 5.05 -14.49 0.75
C GLN A 128 5.84 -15.74 0.37
N THR A 129 5.25 -16.70 -0.33
CA THR A 129 5.98 -17.90 -0.79
C THR A 129 6.93 -17.63 -1.96
N LEU A 130 6.80 -16.48 -2.64
CA LEU A 130 7.60 -16.12 -3.81
C LEU A 130 8.89 -15.38 -3.45
N THR A 131 9.07 -14.98 -2.20
CA THR A 131 10.23 -14.21 -1.74
C THR A 131 10.69 -14.70 -0.37
N ASP A 132 12.00 -14.59 -0.11
CA ASP A 132 12.58 -14.92 1.20
C ASP A 132 12.47 -13.75 2.18
N ARG A 133 12.25 -12.52 1.70
CA ARG A 133 12.02 -11.40 2.60
C ARG A 133 10.68 -11.53 3.30
N GLU A 134 10.62 -11.11 4.56
CA GLU A 134 9.35 -10.98 5.25
C GLU A 134 8.59 -9.77 4.70
N ILE A 135 7.41 -10.00 4.12
CA ILE A 135 6.60 -8.92 3.54
C ILE A 135 6.09 -8.01 4.67
N PRO A 136 6.45 -6.72 4.68
CA PRO A 136 6.00 -5.80 5.73
C PRO A 136 4.48 -5.57 5.71
N VAL A 137 3.90 -5.50 6.90
CA VAL A 137 2.57 -4.94 7.10
C VAL A 137 2.75 -3.53 7.65
N VAL A 138 2.09 -2.56 7.04
CA VAL A 138 2.15 -1.15 7.43
C VAL A 138 0.84 -0.77 8.10
N LEU A 139 0.93 -0.16 9.28
CA LEU A 139 -0.22 0.38 10.00
C LEU A 139 -0.35 1.87 9.74
N LEU A 140 -1.53 2.30 9.32
CA LEU A 140 -1.91 3.70 9.23
C LEU A 140 -2.81 4.04 10.42
N THR A 141 -2.34 4.92 11.28
CA THR A 141 -3.08 5.40 12.45
C THR A 141 -3.58 6.81 12.19
N PRO A 142 -4.89 7.11 12.37
CA PRO A 142 -5.42 8.45 12.15
C PRO A 142 -4.72 9.51 12.99
N ARG A 143 -4.50 10.69 12.40
CA ARG A 143 -3.97 11.88 13.08
C ARG A 143 -5.08 12.88 13.32
#